data_c6539f1ba221017580d8cc7023055deb
#
_entry.id   c6539f1ba221017580d8cc7023055deb
#
_cell.length_a   1.000
_cell.length_b   1.000
_cell.length_c   1.000
_cell.angle_alpha   90.00
_cell.angle_beta   90.00
_cell.angle_gamma   90.00
#
_symmetry.space_group_name_H-M   'P 1'
#
loop_
_entity.id
_entity.type
_entity.pdbx_description
1 polymer ?
#
loop_
_entity_poly.entity_id
_entity_poly.type
_entity_poly.pdbx_seq_one_letter_code
_entity_poly.pdbx_strand_id
1 'polypeptide(L)'
;MGLELRLRGGHQRRKGGAMIKISNISLPPAAGETELLQQTAKLLRVSPSEITRLFPLKKSIDARKKPEVRVIWTVEVSLKSGEERILKKKLKNVERHFPFTYPIPKVTAHHRPVIVGFGPAGMFAGLVLAKAGCRPIILERGQDAQTRHRKVEEFWQGGKLDPECNVQFGEGGAGTFSDGKLNTNTHNPRIRWVLEQFVSHGAHENILYDAKPHVGTDVLLKVVQNIRKEIIALGGDVRFGAKVTGLEIQDQAVVGVRLGAEVLPCRQVILAIGHSARDTFAMLHETGIPMEPKPFAMGVRIEHPQTVIDLSQFGAEDPHLPPADYKLVEHLADGRTVYSFCMCPGGYVGAAASEDGGLVTNGMSYHDRSGRNANAALLVNLNPRDFPYEGVLGGVQWQREIEQAGYQYSGSYRAPAQKVGDFLNGVKTSEFGCVCPTYRPGVVGCDLRQVLPPVITDALKQAIPAMGRKIKGYDHPDAVLTAPETRSSSPVRILRDAGKQSSIRGLYPCGEGAGYAGGITSAAVDGMVCAEEIIAALRK
;
A
#
# COMPACT_ATOMS: atom_id res chain seq x y z
N MET A 1 13.93 24.37 33.47
CA MET A 1 14.45 23.01 33.27
C MET A 1 13.35 22.25 32.54
N GLY A 2 13.38 22.30 31.18
CA GLY A 2 12.32 21.79 30.31
C GLY A 2 12.24 20.28 30.40
N LEU A 3 11.04 19.74 30.66
CA LEU A 3 10.73 18.37 30.35
C LEU A 3 10.80 18.21 28.80
N GLU A 4 11.91 17.69 28.30
CA GLU A 4 11.90 17.05 26.98
C GLU A 4 10.91 15.90 27.06
N LEU A 5 9.71 16.10 26.51
CA LEU A 5 8.83 15.03 26.15
C LEU A 5 9.59 14.23 25.07
N ARG A 6 10.32 13.21 25.48
CA ARG A 6 11.09 12.36 24.57
C ARG A 6 10.14 11.54 23.72
N LEU A 7 9.71 12.12 22.60
CA LEU A 7 9.27 11.36 21.42
C LEU A 7 10.47 10.56 20.83
N ARG A 8 11.69 10.85 21.29
CA ARG A 8 12.93 10.19 20.89
C ARG A 8 13.39 9.23 21.98
N GLY A 9 13.24 7.95 21.73
CA GLY A 9 13.90 6.97 22.56
C GLY A 9 13.39 5.58 22.28
N GLY A 10 14.27 4.77 21.71
CA GLY A 10 14.04 3.35 21.50
C GLY A 10 13.44 2.67 22.74
N HIS A 11 12.77 1.58 22.54
CA HIS A 11 12.08 0.75 23.51
C HIS A 11 13.02 0.27 24.66
N GLN A 12 13.57 1.17 25.46
CA GLN A 12 14.15 0.78 26.75
C GLN A 12 13.02 0.61 27.76
N ARG A 13 12.55 -0.63 27.85
CA ARG A 13 11.57 -1.06 28.85
C ARG A 13 12.14 -0.88 30.24
N ARG A 14 11.44 -0.10 31.10
CA ARG A 14 11.58 -0.34 32.54
C ARG A 14 11.02 -1.73 32.84
N LYS A 15 11.83 -2.63 33.38
CA LYS A 15 11.37 -3.90 33.94
C LYS A 15 10.44 -3.56 35.12
N GLY A 16 9.15 -3.90 35.01
CA GLY A 16 8.26 -4.05 36.17
C GLY A 16 7.18 -2.99 36.42
N GLY A 17 6.93 -1.95 35.59
CA GLY A 17 5.81 -1.01 35.77
C GLY A 17 4.61 -1.32 34.87
N ALA A 18 3.39 -1.21 35.41
CA ALA A 18 2.16 -1.27 34.60
C ALA A 18 2.08 0.00 33.74
N MET A 19 1.88 -0.14 32.42
CA MET A 19 1.63 1.01 31.55
C MET A 19 0.13 1.28 31.47
N ILE A 20 -0.23 2.55 31.45
CA ILE A 20 -1.63 2.99 31.39
C ILE A 20 -1.92 3.44 29.96
N LYS A 21 -3.01 2.94 29.37
CA LYS A 21 -3.56 3.45 28.11
C LYS A 21 -4.77 4.31 28.41
N ILE A 22 -4.82 5.49 27.78
CA ILE A 22 -5.95 6.43 27.86
C ILE A 22 -6.46 6.69 26.46
N SER A 23 -7.75 6.44 26.24
CA SER A 23 -8.40 6.63 24.95
C SER A 23 -9.34 7.84 24.95
N ASN A 24 -9.70 8.32 23.74
CA ASN A 24 -10.69 9.37 23.52
C ASN A 24 -10.33 10.73 24.15
N ILE A 25 -9.06 11.12 24.13
CA ILE A 25 -8.65 12.47 24.50
C ILE A 25 -8.93 13.39 23.30
N SER A 26 -9.91 14.29 23.45
CA SER A 26 -10.36 15.17 22.37
C SER A 26 -9.76 16.57 22.53
N LEU A 27 -9.02 17.01 21.51
CA LEU A 27 -8.35 18.33 21.48
C LEU A 27 -8.66 19.06 20.17
N PRO A 28 -8.57 20.42 20.12
CA PRO A 28 -8.61 21.15 18.86
C PRO A 28 -7.39 20.79 17.98
N PRO A 29 -7.46 21.01 16.64
CA PRO A 29 -6.34 20.71 15.73
C PRO A 29 -5.03 21.44 16.09
N ALA A 30 -5.13 22.69 16.54
CA ALA A 30 -3.99 23.52 16.94
C ALA A 30 -3.34 23.12 18.26
N ALA A 31 -3.93 22.18 19.04
CA ALA A 31 -3.39 21.78 20.32
C ALA A 31 -2.08 20.99 20.15
N GLY A 32 -1.07 21.37 20.91
CA GLY A 32 0.25 20.74 20.93
C GLY A 32 0.42 19.71 22.05
N GLU A 33 1.68 19.35 22.27
CA GLU A 33 2.06 18.35 23.28
C GLU A 33 1.74 18.80 24.71
N THR A 34 1.85 20.11 25.00
CA THR A 34 1.56 20.66 26.32
C THR A 34 0.10 20.47 26.69
N GLU A 35 -0.81 20.78 25.78
CA GLU A 35 -2.25 20.60 25.98
C GLU A 35 -2.60 19.12 26.11
N LEU A 36 -1.96 18.25 25.33
CA LEU A 36 -2.14 16.80 25.43
C LEU A 36 -1.70 16.27 26.80
N LEU A 37 -0.55 16.73 27.30
CA LEU A 37 -0.04 16.38 28.63
C LEU A 37 -1.00 16.87 29.74
N GLN A 38 -1.42 18.14 29.68
CA GLN A 38 -2.34 18.72 30.67
C GLN A 38 -3.68 17.97 30.70
N GLN A 39 -4.27 17.69 29.53
CA GLN A 39 -5.54 16.97 29.44
C GLN A 39 -5.40 15.52 29.93
N THR A 40 -4.27 14.89 29.64
CA THR A 40 -3.96 13.53 30.12
C THR A 40 -3.86 13.49 31.65
N ALA A 41 -3.12 14.42 32.23
CA ALA A 41 -2.98 14.55 33.70
C ALA A 41 -4.33 14.79 34.39
N LYS A 42 -5.17 15.68 33.81
CA LYS A 42 -6.54 15.94 34.28
C LYS A 42 -7.40 14.69 34.30
N LEU A 43 -7.37 13.89 33.21
CA LEU A 43 -8.14 12.64 33.11
C LEU A 43 -7.68 11.59 34.11
N LEU A 44 -6.37 11.49 34.37
CA LEU A 44 -5.80 10.58 35.40
C LEU A 44 -5.97 11.10 36.82
N ARG A 45 -6.32 12.39 37.01
CA ARG A 45 -6.39 13.09 38.31
C ARG A 45 -5.04 13.06 39.03
N VAL A 46 -3.98 13.41 38.28
CA VAL A 46 -2.60 13.53 38.77
C VAL A 46 -2.00 14.87 38.34
N SER A 47 -0.88 15.29 38.98
CA SER A 47 -0.11 16.42 38.48
C SER A 47 0.58 16.09 37.17
N PRO A 48 0.69 17.01 36.18
CA PRO A 48 1.51 16.82 34.99
C PRO A 48 2.94 16.38 35.30
N SER A 49 3.53 16.83 36.40
CA SER A 49 4.87 16.48 36.87
C SER A 49 5.02 15.03 37.35
N GLU A 50 3.92 14.33 37.59
CA GLU A 50 3.92 12.88 37.91
C GLU A 50 4.04 12.00 36.66
N ILE A 51 3.71 12.53 35.48
CA ILE A 51 3.83 11.83 34.21
C ILE A 51 5.31 11.86 33.78
N THR A 52 5.93 10.67 33.71
CA THR A 52 7.32 10.51 33.32
C THR A 52 7.48 10.20 31.83
N ARG A 53 6.43 9.64 31.22
CA ARG A 53 6.37 9.32 29.79
C ARG A 53 4.95 9.45 29.29
N LEU A 54 4.79 10.08 28.13
CA LEU A 54 3.56 10.13 27.38
C LEU A 54 3.90 9.76 25.92
N PHE A 55 3.29 8.69 25.43
CA PHE A 55 3.55 8.19 24.09
C PHE A 55 2.23 8.02 23.33
N PRO A 56 2.08 8.65 22.14
CA PRO A 56 0.89 8.48 21.30
C PRO A 56 0.76 7.03 20.78
N LEU A 57 -0.42 6.44 20.95
CA LEU A 57 -0.78 5.14 20.39
C LEU A 57 -1.71 5.27 19.19
N LYS A 58 -2.54 6.33 19.18
CA LYS A 58 -3.43 6.64 18.07
C LYS A 58 -3.75 8.13 18.03
N LYS A 59 -3.73 8.71 16.83
CA LYS A 59 -4.19 10.06 16.50
C LYS A 59 -5.17 9.96 15.35
N SER A 60 -6.39 10.46 15.50
CA SER A 60 -7.40 10.48 14.44
C SER A 60 -8.15 11.80 14.40
N ILE A 61 -8.64 12.17 13.21
CA ILE A 61 -9.42 13.38 13.00
C ILE A 61 -10.90 13.04 13.09
N ASP A 62 -11.65 13.79 13.87
CA ASP A 62 -13.10 13.73 13.96
C ASP A 62 -13.69 15.00 13.34
N ALA A 63 -14.17 14.89 12.11
CA ALA A 63 -14.81 15.97 11.34
C ALA A 63 -16.31 15.74 11.16
N ARG A 64 -16.97 14.98 12.05
CA ARG A 64 -18.42 14.73 11.98
C ARG A 64 -19.26 15.96 12.24
N LYS A 65 -18.74 16.94 12.99
CA LYS A 65 -19.40 18.20 13.32
C LYS A 65 -18.67 19.37 12.65
N LYS A 66 -18.81 19.51 11.34
CA LYS A 66 -18.17 20.58 10.56
C LYS A 66 -18.77 21.96 10.93
N PRO A 67 -17.96 23.02 11.04
CA PRO A 67 -16.51 23.08 10.89
C PRO A 67 -15.72 22.77 12.19
N GLU A 68 -16.36 22.33 13.27
CA GLU A 68 -15.72 22.03 14.55
C GLU A 68 -14.97 20.70 14.47
N VAL A 69 -13.80 20.70 13.83
CA VAL A 69 -12.94 19.51 13.73
C VAL A 69 -12.21 19.28 15.05
N ARG A 70 -12.09 18.03 15.47
CA ARG A 70 -11.36 17.61 16.66
C ARG A 70 -10.31 16.57 16.33
N VAL A 71 -9.22 16.57 17.07
CA VAL A 71 -8.21 15.51 17.04
C VAL A 71 -8.39 14.63 18.26
N ILE A 72 -8.57 13.34 18.01
CA ILE A 72 -8.81 12.34 19.05
C ILE A 72 -7.55 11.51 19.25
N TRP A 73 -7.01 11.58 20.46
CA TRP A 73 -5.80 10.88 20.85
C TRP A 73 -6.09 9.65 21.71
N THR A 74 -5.26 8.64 21.55
CA THR A 74 -5.05 7.56 22.51
C THR A 74 -3.57 7.56 22.86
N VAL A 75 -3.24 7.54 24.15
CA VAL A 75 -1.86 7.64 24.64
C VAL A 75 -1.53 6.51 25.61
N GLU A 76 -0.26 6.13 25.63
CA GLU A 76 0.36 5.33 26.68
C GLU A 76 1.03 6.27 27.67
N VAL A 77 0.85 6.01 28.96
CA VAL A 77 1.39 6.84 30.04
C VAL A 77 2.13 5.99 31.05
N SER A 78 3.30 6.48 31.49
CA SER A 78 3.98 5.99 32.68
C SER A 78 4.06 7.12 33.72
N LEU A 79 3.86 6.76 34.98
CA LEU A 79 3.94 7.68 36.11
C LEU A 79 5.26 7.50 36.87
N LYS A 80 5.59 8.42 37.77
CA LYS A 80 6.69 8.23 38.74
C LYS A 80 6.40 7.02 39.64
N SER A 81 5.14 6.90 40.07
CA SER A 81 4.63 5.80 40.88
C SER A 81 3.10 5.78 40.85
N GLY A 82 2.49 4.67 41.29
CA GLY A 82 1.06 4.61 41.56
C GLY A 82 0.16 4.24 40.39
N GLU A 83 0.70 3.70 39.28
CA GLU A 83 -0.08 3.23 38.13
C GLU A 83 -1.18 2.26 38.53
N GLU A 84 -0.87 1.28 39.40
CA GLU A 84 -1.85 0.32 39.91
C GLU A 84 -2.99 0.99 40.68
N ARG A 85 -2.71 2.05 41.45
CA ARG A 85 -3.73 2.83 42.16
C ARG A 85 -4.69 3.51 41.19
N ILE A 86 -4.15 4.06 40.07
CA ILE A 86 -4.97 4.68 39.02
C ILE A 86 -5.85 3.64 38.33
N LEU A 87 -5.29 2.48 37.96
CA LEU A 87 -6.03 1.41 37.31
C LEU A 87 -7.17 0.86 38.20
N LYS A 88 -6.95 0.75 39.50
CA LYS A 88 -7.98 0.35 40.48
C LYS A 88 -9.14 1.34 40.56
N LYS A 89 -8.95 2.63 40.21
CA LYS A 89 -10.04 3.63 40.22
C LYS A 89 -11.06 3.43 39.10
N LYS A 90 -10.81 2.55 38.13
CA LYS A 90 -11.69 2.24 36.98
C LYS A 90 -12.16 3.51 36.23
N LEU A 91 -11.26 4.46 36.02
CA LEU A 91 -11.59 5.70 35.33
C LEU A 91 -12.02 5.39 33.88
N LYS A 92 -12.96 6.19 33.36
CA LYS A 92 -13.47 6.04 31.99
C LYS A 92 -12.31 6.19 30.98
N ASN A 93 -12.25 5.29 29.99
CA ASN A 93 -11.23 5.26 28.94
C ASN A 93 -9.79 5.05 29.44
N VAL A 94 -9.60 4.55 30.65
CA VAL A 94 -8.30 4.25 31.25
C VAL A 94 -8.21 2.75 31.49
N GLU A 95 -7.19 2.13 30.88
CA GLU A 95 -6.97 0.69 31.00
C GLU A 95 -5.48 0.34 31.06
N ARG A 96 -5.16 -0.88 31.46
CA ARG A 96 -3.80 -1.41 31.41
C ARG A 96 -3.39 -1.63 29.96
N HIS A 97 -2.18 -1.24 29.61
CA HIS A 97 -1.59 -1.46 28.29
C HIS A 97 -0.53 -2.56 28.31
N PHE A 98 -0.63 -3.44 27.33
CA PHE A 98 0.35 -4.49 27.05
C PHE A 98 0.91 -4.29 25.65
N PRO A 99 2.15 -3.77 25.50
CA PRO A 99 2.75 -3.61 24.19
C PRO A 99 2.91 -4.94 23.47
N PHE A 100 2.59 -4.96 22.19
CA PHE A 100 2.86 -6.11 21.34
C PHE A 100 4.38 -6.31 21.18
N THR A 101 4.82 -7.57 21.20
CA THR A 101 6.18 -7.97 20.87
C THR A 101 6.13 -9.05 19.82
N TYR A 102 7.03 -8.98 18.86
CA TYR A 102 7.15 -9.96 17.79
C TYR A 102 8.43 -10.77 17.99
N PRO A 103 8.37 -11.97 18.60
CA PRO A 103 9.53 -12.81 18.80
C PRO A 103 9.89 -13.55 17.50
N ILE A 104 11.15 -13.49 17.09
CA ILE A 104 11.69 -14.25 15.96
C ILE A 104 12.67 -15.28 16.51
N PRO A 105 12.31 -16.58 16.47
CA PRO A 105 13.21 -17.63 16.97
C PRO A 105 14.41 -17.80 16.02
N LYS A 106 15.57 -18.13 16.59
CA LYS A 106 16.76 -18.50 15.82
C LYS A 106 16.66 -19.95 15.38
N VAL A 107 17.06 -20.20 14.14
CA VAL A 107 17.10 -21.54 13.53
C VAL A 107 18.37 -21.69 12.70
N THR A 108 18.76 -22.94 12.46
CA THR A 108 19.83 -23.30 11.52
C THR A 108 19.19 -23.81 10.24
N ALA A 109 19.39 -23.11 9.13
CA ALA A 109 18.93 -23.54 7.82
C ALA A 109 20.08 -24.21 7.05
N HIS A 110 19.91 -25.49 6.69
CA HIS A 110 20.87 -26.22 5.85
C HIS A 110 20.86 -25.73 4.39
N HIS A 111 19.70 -25.30 3.91
CA HIS A 111 19.51 -24.68 2.61
C HIS A 111 18.99 -23.26 2.78
N ARG A 112 19.48 -22.34 1.97
CA ARG A 112 19.04 -20.94 1.97
C ARG A 112 17.66 -20.85 1.32
N PRO A 113 16.62 -20.34 2.01
CA PRO A 113 15.34 -20.06 1.37
C PRO A 113 15.50 -19.01 0.26
N VAL A 114 14.78 -19.20 -0.84
CA VAL A 114 14.75 -18.25 -1.95
C VAL A 114 13.44 -17.45 -1.90
N ILE A 115 13.53 -16.16 -2.16
CA ILE A 115 12.38 -15.26 -2.26
C ILE A 115 12.39 -14.64 -3.64
N VAL A 116 11.28 -14.76 -4.38
CA VAL A 116 11.11 -14.19 -5.72
C VAL A 116 10.30 -12.92 -5.61
N GLY A 117 10.96 -11.79 -5.86
CA GLY A 117 10.42 -10.43 -5.73
C GLY A 117 10.83 -9.74 -4.42
N PHE A 118 11.13 -8.44 -4.50
CA PHE A 118 11.53 -7.60 -3.38
C PHE A 118 10.58 -6.43 -3.15
N GLY A 119 9.28 -6.67 -3.37
CA GLY A 119 8.19 -5.83 -2.88
C GLY A 119 7.94 -6.03 -1.38
N PRO A 120 6.88 -5.43 -0.78
CA PRO A 120 6.64 -5.50 0.66
C PRO A 120 6.56 -6.93 1.22
N ALA A 121 5.94 -7.87 0.49
CA ALA A 121 5.87 -9.26 0.92
C ALA A 121 7.26 -9.92 0.98
N GLY A 122 8.04 -9.82 -0.10
CA GLY A 122 9.38 -10.41 -0.16
C GLY A 122 10.37 -9.75 0.78
N MET A 123 10.28 -8.42 0.93
CA MET A 123 11.13 -7.64 1.84
C MET A 123 10.93 -8.06 3.30
N PHE A 124 9.67 -8.15 3.77
CA PHE A 124 9.39 -8.54 5.15
C PHE A 124 9.59 -10.03 5.41
N ALA A 125 9.33 -10.90 4.43
CA ALA A 125 9.73 -12.30 4.49
C ALA A 125 11.25 -12.43 4.63
N GLY A 126 12.01 -11.70 3.80
CA GLY A 126 13.48 -11.68 3.84
C GLY A 126 14.03 -11.17 5.16
N LEU A 127 13.46 -10.09 5.71
CA LEU A 127 13.89 -9.54 7.00
C LEU A 127 13.65 -10.52 8.16
N VAL A 128 12.47 -11.19 8.19
CA VAL A 128 12.15 -12.19 9.21
C VAL A 128 13.08 -13.40 9.11
N LEU A 129 13.29 -13.95 7.91
CA LEU A 129 14.20 -15.08 7.69
C LEU A 129 15.66 -14.73 8.01
N ALA A 130 16.12 -13.52 7.65
CA ALA A 130 17.46 -13.05 7.98
C ALA A 130 17.65 -12.91 9.50
N LYS A 131 16.67 -12.29 10.18
CA LYS A 131 16.66 -12.19 11.65
C LYS A 131 16.61 -13.56 12.33
N ALA A 132 15.99 -14.57 11.72
CA ALA A 132 15.99 -15.95 12.22
C ALA A 132 17.31 -16.68 12.00
N GLY A 133 18.22 -16.18 11.13
CA GLY A 133 19.51 -16.81 10.80
C GLY A 133 19.48 -17.66 9.52
N CYS A 134 18.39 -17.62 8.75
CA CYS A 134 18.24 -18.45 7.54
C CYS A 134 19.06 -17.97 6.33
N ARG A 135 19.62 -16.76 6.34
CA ARG A 135 20.42 -16.17 5.25
C ARG A 135 19.72 -16.27 3.89
N PRO A 136 18.50 -15.69 3.71
CA PRO A 136 17.72 -15.86 2.49
C PRO A 136 18.44 -15.31 1.24
N ILE A 137 18.08 -15.84 0.06
CA ILE A 137 18.46 -15.27 -1.24
C ILE A 137 17.20 -14.63 -1.83
N ILE A 138 17.27 -13.35 -2.13
CA ILE A 138 16.15 -12.57 -2.70
C ILE A 138 16.49 -12.23 -4.14
N LEU A 139 15.59 -12.58 -5.04
CA LEU A 139 15.72 -12.40 -6.50
C LEU A 139 14.71 -11.35 -6.95
N GLU A 140 15.19 -10.16 -7.31
CA GLU A 140 14.36 -9.07 -7.83
C GLU A 140 14.67 -8.88 -9.33
N ARG A 141 13.61 -8.88 -10.16
CA ARG A 141 13.77 -8.73 -11.61
C ARG A 141 14.23 -7.34 -12.03
N GLY A 142 13.78 -6.30 -11.31
CA GLY A 142 14.17 -4.92 -11.56
C GLY A 142 15.47 -4.54 -10.86
N GLN A 143 15.72 -3.24 -10.79
CA GLN A 143 16.94 -2.68 -10.24
C GLN A 143 16.74 -2.16 -8.81
N ASP A 144 17.85 -1.78 -8.17
CA ASP A 144 17.83 -1.09 -6.88
C ASP A 144 17.05 0.23 -6.93
N ALA A 145 16.64 0.71 -5.74
CA ALA A 145 15.72 1.85 -5.62
C ALA A 145 16.23 3.13 -6.31
N GLN A 146 17.53 3.41 -6.32
CA GLN A 146 18.09 4.62 -6.95
C GLN A 146 18.08 4.50 -8.47
N THR A 147 18.56 3.39 -8.99
CA THR A 147 18.57 3.11 -10.44
C THR A 147 17.14 3.08 -10.98
N ARG A 148 16.23 2.44 -10.25
CA ARG A 148 14.81 2.37 -10.57
C ARG A 148 14.16 3.76 -10.59
N HIS A 149 14.40 4.58 -9.57
CA HIS A 149 13.87 5.95 -9.52
C HIS A 149 14.26 6.77 -10.75
N ARG A 150 15.54 6.74 -11.13
CA ARG A 150 16.03 7.42 -12.32
C ARG A 150 15.32 6.93 -13.59
N LYS A 151 15.19 5.61 -13.80
CA LYS A 151 14.52 5.04 -14.97
C LYS A 151 13.03 5.43 -15.05
N VAL A 152 12.35 5.48 -13.92
CA VAL A 152 10.95 5.92 -13.86
C VAL A 152 10.81 7.40 -14.18
N GLU A 153 11.69 8.26 -13.65
CA GLU A 153 11.68 9.69 -13.98
C GLU A 153 12.00 9.94 -15.45
N GLU A 154 13.00 9.24 -16.02
CA GLU A 154 13.31 9.30 -17.45
C GLU A 154 12.10 8.90 -18.30
N PHE A 155 11.40 7.82 -17.94
CA PHE A 155 10.18 7.39 -18.61
C PHE A 155 9.07 8.44 -18.53
N TRP A 156 8.84 9.04 -17.35
CA TRP A 156 7.84 10.09 -17.16
C TRP A 156 8.15 11.40 -17.90
N GLN A 157 9.40 11.62 -18.27
CA GLN A 157 9.85 12.73 -19.13
C GLN A 157 9.78 12.41 -20.63
N GLY A 158 9.17 11.29 -21.00
CA GLY A 158 9.00 10.87 -22.40
C GLY A 158 10.10 9.92 -22.92
N GLY A 159 10.93 9.38 -22.03
CA GLY A 159 11.91 8.33 -22.36
C GLY A 159 11.24 6.97 -22.61
N LYS A 160 12.08 5.97 -22.90
CA LYS A 160 11.62 4.59 -23.15
C LYS A 160 11.20 3.89 -21.85
N LEU A 161 10.14 3.08 -21.93
CA LEU A 161 9.80 2.12 -20.89
C LEU A 161 10.89 1.05 -20.80
N ASP A 162 11.28 0.69 -19.57
CA ASP A 162 12.03 -0.53 -19.28
C ASP A 162 11.05 -1.59 -18.72
N PRO A 163 10.71 -2.65 -19.46
CA PRO A 163 9.76 -3.66 -19.01
C PRO A 163 10.18 -4.41 -17.75
N GLU A 164 11.48 -4.46 -17.45
CA GLU A 164 12.00 -5.14 -16.27
C GLU A 164 12.25 -4.19 -15.08
N CYS A 165 12.28 -2.86 -15.28
CA CYS A 165 12.53 -1.89 -14.22
C CYS A 165 11.68 -0.63 -14.37
N ASN A 166 10.57 -0.56 -13.66
CA ASN A 166 9.53 0.47 -13.82
C ASN A 166 8.74 0.69 -12.52
N VAL A 167 7.57 1.31 -12.57
CA VAL A 167 6.69 1.52 -11.39
C VAL A 167 6.21 0.20 -10.77
N GLN A 168 6.17 -0.90 -11.50
CA GLN A 168 5.72 -2.20 -11.00
C GLN A 168 6.87 -3.07 -10.47
N PHE A 169 8.04 -3.02 -11.11
CA PHE A 169 9.18 -3.89 -10.85
C PHE A 169 10.42 -3.14 -10.37
N GLY A 170 11.11 -3.73 -9.41
CA GLY A 170 12.30 -3.22 -8.76
C GLY A 170 12.15 -3.14 -7.24
N GLU A 171 13.22 -2.77 -6.56
CA GLU A 171 13.31 -2.70 -5.10
C GLU A 171 12.13 -1.95 -4.48
N GLY A 172 11.46 -2.59 -3.51
CA GLY A 172 10.31 -2.06 -2.82
C GLY A 172 8.96 -2.30 -3.52
N GLY A 173 8.96 -2.84 -4.77
CA GLY A 173 7.74 -3.17 -5.53
C GLY A 173 6.92 -1.92 -5.92
N ALA A 174 5.70 -2.11 -6.39
CA ALA A 174 4.80 -1.03 -6.83
C ALA A 174 4.48 -0.02 -5.71
N GLY A 175 4.53 -0.44 -4.45
CA GLY A 175 4.29 0.42 -3.29
C GLY A 175 5.25 1.60 -3.15
N THR A 176 6.47 1.51 -3.70
CA THR A 176 7.47 2.58 -3.64
C THR A 176 7.04 3.83 -4.42
N PHE A 177 6.29 3.67 -5.50
CA PHE A 177 5.74 4.78 -6.31
C PHE A 177 4.24 4.96 -6.05
N SER A 178 3.87 5.11 -4.78
CA SER A 178 2.50 5.33 -4.33
C SER A 178 2.47 6.38 -3.20
N ASP A 179 1.31 6.69 -2.65
CA ASP A 179 1.21 7.50 -1.42
C ASP A 179 1.87 6.81 -0.21
N GLY A 180 2.17 5.51 -0.32
CA GLY A 180 2.77 4.78 0.79
C GLY A 180 1.82 4.58 1.97
N LYS A 181 0.53 4.41 1.72
CA LYS A 181 -0.46 4.12 2.78
C LYS A 181 -0.16 2.81 3.47
N LEU A 182 -0.16 2.85 4.79
CA LEU A 182 0.11 1.70 5.65
C LEU A 182 -1.13 1.19 6.38
N ASN A 183 -2.28 1.86 6.21
CA ASN A 183 -3.53 1.39 6.78
C ASN A 183 -4.05 0.15 6.03
N THR A 184 -4.63 -0.77 6.79
CA THR A 184 -5.21 -2.01 6.28
C THR A 184 -6.52 -2.30 7.00
N ASN A 185 -7.41 -3.05 6.37
CA ASN A 185 -8.67 -3.48 6.98
C ASN A 185 -8.53 -4.72 7.88
N THR A 186 -7.31 -5.24 8.04
CA THR A 186 -7.04 -6.39 8.92
C THR A 186 -6.57 -5.92 10.30
N HIS A 187 -6.88 -6.72 11.33
CA HIS A 187 -6.47 -6.46 12.72
C HIS A 187 -5.34 -7.39 13.17
N ASN A 188 -4.38 -7.67 12.27
CA ASN A 188 -3.27 -8.56 12.58
C ASN A 188 -2.25 -7.84 13.49
N PRO A 189 -1.85 -8.44 14.64
CA PRO A 189 -0.90 -7.80 15.56
C PRO A 189 0.48 -7.55 14.95
N ARG A 190 0.88 -8.30 13.91
CA ARG A 190 2.15 -8.10 13.17
C ARG A 190 2.26 -6.72 12.51
N ILE A 191 1.13 -6.06 12.24
CA ILE A 191 1.08 -4.70 11.67
C ILE A 191 1.94 -3.75 12.51
N ARG A 192 1.86 -3.85 13.84
CA ARG A 192 2.66 -3.01 14.73
C ARG A 192 4.15 -3.17 14.48
N TRP A 193 4.63 -4.40 14.33
CA TRP A 193 6.03 -4.67 14.04
C TRP A 193 6.44 -4.16 12.65
N VAL A 194 5.57 -4.29 11.64
CA VAL A 194 5.80 -3.71 10.30
C VAL A 194 6.04 -2.21 10.39
N LEU A 195 5.17 -1.47 11.10
CA LEU A 195 5.32 -0.01 11.29
C LEU A 195 6.62 0.33 12.05
N GLU A 196 6.95 -0.44 13.09
CA GLU A 196 8.20 -0.28 13.85
C GLU A 196 9.44 -0.52 12.98
N GLN A 197 9.39 -1.50 12.07
CA GLN A 197 10.48 -1.70 11.11
C GLN A 197 10.59 -0.53 10.14
N PHE A 198 9.49 0.02 9.62
CA PHE A 198 9.56 1.21 8.78
C PHE A 198 10.22 2.40 9.51
N VAL A 199 9.83 2.66 10.75
CA VAL A 199 10.44 3.74 11.56
C VAL A 199 11.91 3.48 11.84
N SER A 200 12.29 2.27 12.23
CA SER A 200 13.71 1.92 12.49
C SER A 200 14.60 2.04 11.26
N HIS A 201 14.01 2.03 10.06
CA HIS A 201 14.70 2.18 8.78
C HIS A 201 14.54 3.55 8.14
N GLY A 202 13.96 4.54 8.85
CA GLY A 202 13.97 5.94 8.46
C GLY A 202 12.63 6.56 8.08
N ALA A 203 11.51 5.86 8.27
CA ALA A 203 10.20 6.49 8.20
C ALA A 203 9.94 7.37 9.44
N HIS A 204 9.05 8.34 9.30
CA HIS A 204 8.68 9.23 10.42
C HIS A 204 7.90 8.48 11.50
N GLU A 205 8.12 8.83 12.77
CA GLU A 205 7.50 8.17 13.92
C GLU A 205 5.97 8.30 13.96
N ASN A 206 5.40 9.31 13.31
CA ASN A 206 3.95 9.53 13.27
C ASN A 206 3.18 8.34 12.69
N ILE A 207 3.78 7.54 11.81
CA ILE A 207 3.14 6.32 11.27
C ILE A 207 2.80 5.30 12.36
N LEU A 208 3.43 5.37 13.54
CA LEU A 208 3.14 4.49 14.67
C LEU A 208 1.82 4.79 15.36
N TYR A 209 1.30 6.01 15.17
CA TYR A 209 0.10 6.46 15.88
C TYR A 209 -0.95 7.15 14.99
N ASP A 210 -0.62 7.62 13.80
CA ASP A 210 -1.62 8.17 12.89
C ASP A 210 -2.64 7.08 12.49
N ALA A 211 -3.93 7.40 12.56
CA ALA A 211 -5.00 6.45 12.20
C ALA A 211 -4.99 6.11 10.70
N LYS A 212 -4.41 6.97 9.88
CA LYS A 212 -4.20 6.79 8.45
C LYS A 212 -2.73 7.04 8.10
N PRO A 213 -1.82 6.14 8.55
CA PRO A 213 -0.39 6.35 8.35
C PRO A 213 0.00 6.25 6.88
N HIS A 214 0.89 7.13 6.45
CA HIS A 214 1.50 7.11 5.13
C HIS A 214 2.98 7.47 5.22
N VAL A 215 3.75 7.05 4.23
CA VAL A 215 5.21 7.28 4.21
C VAL A 215 5.60 8.30 3.14
N GLY A 216 4.98 8.24 1.96
CA GLY A 216 5.37 9.01 0.78
C GLY A 216 6.49 8.34 -0.03
N THR A 217 6.48 8.56 -1.33
CA THR A 217 7.44 7.95 -2.27
C THR A 217 8.90 8.29 -1.94
N ASP A 218 9.17 9.54 -1.60
CA ASP A 218 10.50 10.08 -1.28
C ASP A 218 11.14 9.41 -0.05
N VAL A 219 10.35 9.17 0.99
CA VAL A 219 10.81 8.51 2.23
C VAL A 219 10.92 7.00 2.02
N LEU A 220 9.98 6.38 1.29
CA LEU A 220 10.00 4.93 1.02
C LEU A 220 11.28 4.49 0.32
N LEU A 221 11.82 5.28 -0.62
CA LEU A 221 13.08 4.99 -1.28
C LEU A 221 14.23 4.74 -0.29
N LYS A 222 14.33 5.53 0.77
CA LYS A 222 15.35 5.37 1.82
C LYS A 222 15.08 4.17 2.72
N VAL A 223 13.81 3.98 3.09
CA VAL A 223 13.38 2.88 3.98
C VAL A 223 13.69 1.54 3.36
N VAL A 224 13.33 1.31 2.10
CA VAL A 224 13.56 0.02 1.42
C VAL A 224 15.05 -0.30 1.31
N GLN A 225 15.88 0.71 0.97
CA GLN A 225 17.34 0.54 0.92
C GLN A 225 17.93 0.16 2.30
N ASN A 226 17.45 0.76 3.38
CA ASN A 226 17.94 0.48 4.72
C ASN A 226 17.52 -0.92 5.19
N ILE A 227 16.30 -1.38 4.87
CA ILE A 227 15.88 -2.76 5.12
C ILE A 227 16.75 -3.74 4.34
N ARG A 228 17.07 -3.48 3.06
CA ARG A 228 18.01 -4.28 2.28
C ARG A 228 19.38 -4.40 2.97
N LYS A 229 19.94 -3.26 3.42
CA LYS A 229 21.23 -3.24 4.12
C LYS A 229 21.20 -4.11 5.38
N GLU A 230 20.11 -4.07 6.16
CA GLU A 230 19.98 -4.94 7.34
C GLU A 230 19.91 -6.42 6.95
N ILE A 231 19.14 -6.79 5.92
CA ILE A 231 19.06 -8.17 5.42
C ILE A 231 20.45 -8.68 5.02
N ILE A 232 21.22 -7.87 4.29
CA ILE A 232 22.58 -8.21 3.86
C ILE A 232 23.53 -8.35 5.07
N ALA A 233 23.46 -7.41 6.02
CA ALA A 233 24.26 -7.45 7.24
C ALA A 233 23.98 -8.70 8.09
N LEU A 234 22.77 -9.25 7.99
CA LEU A 234 22.37 -10.50 8.66
C LEU A 234 22.71 -11.76 7.82
N GLY A 235 23.48 -11.63 6.73
CA GLY A 235 23.93 -12.74 5.88
C GLY A 235 22.98 -13.10 4.74
N GLY A 236 21.93 -12.32 4.49
CA GLY A 236 21.09 -12.45 3.30
C GLY A 236 21.83 -12.02 2.03
N ASP A 237 21.28 -12.38 0.87
CA ASP A 237 21.77 -12.02 -0.46
C ASP A 237 20.61 -11.42 -1.27
N VAL A 238 20.80 -10.24 -1.83
CA VAL A 238 19.77 -9.55 -2.64
C VAL A 238 20.34 -9.29 -4.02
N ARG A 239 19.72 -9.92 -5.04
CA ARG A 239 20.15 -9.86 -6.43
C ARG A 239 19.15 -9.10 -7.27
N PHE A 240 19.60 -8.04 -7.91
CA PHE A 240 18.83 -7.25 -8.88
C PHE A 240 19.09 -7.71 -10.31
N GLY A 241 18.16 -7.43 -11.22
CA GLY A 241 18.22 -7.96 -12.59
C GLY A 241 18.09 -9.48 -12.64
N ALA A 242 17.56 -10.09 -11.58
CA ALA A 242 17.50 -11.54 -11.39
C ALA A 242 16.06 -12.04 -11.60
N LYS A 243 15.61 -12.05 -12.85
CA LYS A 243 14.29 -12.52 -13.24
C LYS A 243 14.22 -14.04 -13.16
N VAL A 244 13.33 -14.56 -12.32
CA VAL A 244 13.02 -16.00 -12.27
C VAL A 244 12.16 -16.36 -13.48
N THR A 245 12.62 -17.31 -14.28
CA THR A 245 12.00 -17.75 -15.53
C THR A 245 11.41 -19.16 -15.46
N GLY A 246 11.62 -19.88 -14.34
CA GLY A 246 11.06 -21.22 -14.14
C GLY A 246 11.28 -21.75 -12.74
N LEU A 247 10.60 -22.85 -12.44
CA LEU A 247 10.76 -23.64 -11.23
C LEU A 247 11.28 -25.04 -11.60
N GLU A 248 12.26 -25.53 -10.85
CA GLU A 248 12.69 -26.93 -10.93
C GLU A 248 11.91 -27.73 -9.88
N ILE A 249 11.10 -28.67 -10.35
CA ILE A 249 10.21 -29.48 -9.53
C ILE A 249 10.55 -30.96 -9.73
N GLN A 250 10.78 -31.68 -8.64
CA GLN A 250 10.96 -33.14 -8.63
C GLN A 250 10.12 -33.74 -7.50
N ASP A 251 9.43 -34.81 -7.74
CA ASP A 251 8.59 -35.52 -6.75
C ASP A 251 7.63 -34.60 -5.98
N GLN A 252 6.94 -33.71 -6.72
CA GLN A 252 6.03 -32.68 -6.16
C GLN A 252 6.71 -31.76 -5.13
N ALA A 253 8.00 -31.49 -5.28
CA ALA A 253 8.75 -30.57 -4.42
C ALA A 253 9.63 -29.63 -5.26
N VAL A 254 9.77 -28.40 -4.80
CA VAL A 254 10.75 -27.47 -5.40
C VAL A 254 12.16 -27.95 -5.07
N VAL A 255 13.00 -28.02 -6.09
CA VAL A 255 14.42 -28.35 -5.96
C VAL A 255 15.33 -27.22 -6.47
N GLY A 256 14.76 -26.20 -7.13
CA GLY A 256 15.49 -25.04 -7.61
C GLY A 256 14.60 -24.01 -8.28
N VAL A 257 15.18 -22.84 -8.57
CA VAL A 257 14.59 -21.79 -9.43
C VAL A 257 15.52 -21.53 -10.60
N ARG A 258 14.95 -21.21 -11.76
CA ARG A 258 15.67 -20.95 -13.00
C ARG A 258 15.83 -19.44 -13.23
N LEU A 259 17.03 -19.02 -13.55
CA LEU A 259 17.41 -17.66 -13.94
C LEU A 259 17.98 -17.72 -15.36
N GLY A 260 17.11 -17.71 -16.38
CA GLY A 260 17.52 -17.98 -17.75
C GLY A 260 18.10 -19.40 -17.89
N ALA A 261 19.39 -19.52 -18.18
CA ALA A 261 20.10 -20.81 -18.31
C ALA A 261 20.61 -21.35 -16.95
N GLU A 262 20.72 -20.50 -15.92
CA GLU A 262 21.22 -20.89 -14.60
C GLU A 262 20.10 -21.49 -13.75
N VAL A 263 20.41 -22.56 -13.00
CA VAL A 263 19.55 -23.11 -11.96
C VAL A 263 20.16 -22.86 -10.60
N LEU A 264 19.42 -22.15 -9.74
CA LEU A 264 19.77 -21.94 -8.34
C LEU A 264 19.09 -23.01 -7.49
N PRO A 265 19.84 -23.97 -6.91
CA PRO A 265 19.25 -25.03 -6.07
C PRO A 265 18.64 -24.46 -4.78
N CYS A 266 17.44 -24.88 -4.45
CA CYS A 266 16.77 -24.50 -3.19
C CYS A 266 15.67 -25.49 -2.83
N ARG A 267 15.20 -25.44 -1.58
CA ARG A 267 14.13 -26.31 -1.06
C ARG A 267 12.90 -25.54 -0.60
N GLN A 268 13.01 -24.24 -0.41
CA GLN A 268 11.91 -23.34 -0.04
C GLN A 268 11.96 -22.12 -0.93
N VAL A 269 10.82 -21.79 -1.54
CA VAL A 269 10.63 -20.63 -2.42
C VAL A 269 9.39 -19.86 -1.99
N ILE A 270 9.55 -18.59 -1.64
CA ILE A 270 8.44 -17.64 -1.45
C ILE A 270 8.22 -16.89 -2.75
N LEU A 271 7.02 -17.05 -3.35
CA LEU A 271 6.62 -16.32 -4.57
C LEU A 271 5.96 -15.00 -4.20
N ALA A 272 6.74 -13.92 -4.07
CA ALA A 272 6.29 -12.57 -3.74
C ALA A 272 6.30 -11.64 -4.96
N ILE A 273 5.82 -12.14 -6.10
CA ILE A 273 6.02 -11.60 -7.46
C ILE A 273 5.24 -10.32 -7.78
N GLY A 274 4.26 -9.91 -6.94
CA GLY A 274 3.36 -8.78 -7.22
C GLY A 274 2.32 -9.08 -8.30
N HIS A 275 1.33 -8.20 -8.44
CA HIS A 275 0.18 -8.42 -9.33
C HIS A 275 0.47 -8.20 -10.82
N SER A 276 1.62 -7.62 -11.17
CA SER A 276 1.98 -7.25 -12.56
C SER A 276 2.91 -8.25 -13.27
N ALA A 277 3.37 -9.30 -12.58
CA ALA A 277 4.28 -10.32 -13.14
C ALA A 277 3.53 -11.33 -14.03
N ARG A 278 2.95 -10.86 -15.14
CA ARG A 278 2.07 -11.63 -16.03
C ARG A 278 2.77 -12.79 -16.72
N ASP A 279 4.02 -12.59 -17.09
CA ASP A 279 4.90 -13.64 -17.62
C ASP A 279 5.16 -14.74 -16.59
N THR A 280 5.32 -14.39 -15.32
CA THR A 280 5.44 -15.36 -14.24
C THR A 280 4.13 -16.10 -14.00
N PHE A 281 2.96 -15.44 -14.09
CA PHE A 281 1.67 -16.12 -14.03
C PHE A 281 1.51 -17.16 -15.17
N ALA A 282 1.91 -16.80 -16.40
CA ALA A 282 1.88 -17.72 -17.53
C ALA A 282 2.80 -18.92 -17.26
N MET A 283 4.04 -18.70 -16.85
CA MET A 283 5.01 -19.74 -16.51
C MET A 283 4.47 -20.67 -15.41
N LEU A 284 3.88 -20.14 -14.35
CA LEU A 284 3.30 -20.95 -13.26
C LEU A 284 2.12 -21.78 -13.75
N HIS A 285 1.27 -21.22 -14.61
CA HIS A 285 0.15 -21.94 -15.21
C HIS A 285 0.61 -23.08 -16.11
N GLU A 286 1.58 -22.83 -16.98
CA GLU A 286 2.21 -23.83 -17.86
C GLU A 286 2.91 -24.95 -17.07
N THR A 287 3.48 -24.62 -15.91
CA THR A 287 4.11 -25.60 -15.00
C THR A 287 3.08 -26.42 -14.22
N GLY A 288 1.78 -26.11 -14.35
CA GLY A 288 0.70 -26.82 -13.67
C GLY A 288 0.50 -26.42 -12.20
N ILE A 289 1.00 -25.27 -11.78
CA ILE A 289 0.72 -24.74 -10.43
C ILE A 289 -0.77 -24.37 -10.34
N PRO A 290 -1.51 -24.88 -9.35
CA PRO A 290 -2.95 -24.60 -9.24
C PRO A 290 -3.23 -23.11 -9.02
N MET A 291 -4.06 -22.56 -9.90
CA MET A 291 -4.46 -21.16 -9.91
C MET A 291 -5.95 -21.04 -10.24
N GLU A 292 -6.58 -19.97 -9.80
CA GLU A 292 -7.97 -19.64 -10.14
C GLU A 292 -8.11 -18.16 -10.57
N PRO A 293 -9.09 -17.83 -11.44
CA PRO A 293 -9.42 -16.46 -11.75
C PRO A 293 -10.00 -15.78 -10.51
N LYS A 294 -9.58 -14.54 -10.26
CA LYS A 294 -10.00 -13.79 -9.06
C LYS A 294 -10.73 -12.52 -9.48
N PRO A 295 -11.81 -12.13 -8.77
CA PRO A 295 -12.41 -10.81 -8.93
C PRO A 295 -11.38 -9.70 -8.72
N PHE A 296 -11.44 -8.67 -9.55
CA PHE A 296 -10.61 -7.47 -9.45
C PHE A 296 -11.41 -6.23 -9.86
N ALA A 297 -10.78 -5.08 -9.94
CA ALA A 297 -11.47 -3.86 -10.35
C ALA A 297 -10.62 -3.05 -11.32
N MET A 298 -11.28 -2.39 -12.25
CA MET A 298 -10.68 -1.48 -13.23
C MET A 298 -11.51 -0.20 -13.36
N GLY A 299 -10.90 0.84 -13.86
CA GLY A 299 -11.58 2.12 -14.07
C GLY A 299 -10.63 3.22 -14.53
N VAL A 300 -10.70 4.33 -13.84
CA VAL A 300 -9.98 5.56 -14.14
C VAL A 300 -9.33 6.15 -12.89
N ARG A 301 -8.41 7.10 -13.08
CA ARG A 301 -7.93 7.98 -12.01
C ARG A 301 -8.70 9.29 -12.11
N ILE A 302 -9.36 9.72 -11.01
CA ILE A 302 -10.06 11.00 -10.93
C ILE A 302 -9.24 12.02 -10.15
N GLU A 303 -9.16 13.27 -10.66
CA GLU A 303 -8.43 14.38 -10.04
C GLU A 303 -9.37 15.55 -9.75
N HIS A 304 -9.17 16.15 -8.55
CA HIS A 304 -9.85 17.37 -8.08
C HIS A 304 -8.82 18.32 -7.46
N PRO A 305 -9.06 19.64 -7.38
CA PRO A 305 -8.27 20.50 -6.52
C PRO A 305 -8.33 19.99 -5.08
N GLN A 306 -7.20 19.90 -4.41
CA GLN A 306 -7.14 19.42 -3.00
C GLN A 306 -8.00 20.28 -2.09
N THR A 307 -8.06 21.61 -2.31
CA THR A 307 -8.86 22.54 -1.53
C THR A 307 -10.37 22.25 -1.58
N VAL A 308 -10.89 21.76 -2.71
CA VAL A 308 -12.31 21.33 -2.82
C VAL A 308 -12.59 20.16 -1.88
N ILE A 309 -11.65 19.22 -1.80
CA ILE A 309 -11.77 18.06 -0.91
C ILE A 309 -11.63 18.49 0.55
N ASP A 310 -10.67 19.36 0.87
CA ASP A 310 -10.45 19.88 2.24
C ASP A 310 -11.71 20.59 2.76
N LEU A 311 -12.25 21.50 1.99
CA LEU A 311 -13.50 22.21 2.34
C LEU A 311 -14.69 21.25 2.50
N SER A 312 -14.81 20.27 1.61
CA SER A 312 -15.90 19.29 1.72
C SER A 312 -15.75 18.40 2.97
N GLN A 313 -14.53 18.03 3.33
CA GLN A 313 -14.27 17.12 4.45
C GLN A 313 -14.26 17.85 5.80
N PHE A 314 -13.67 19.04 5.88
CA PHE A 314 -13.48 19.76 7.14
C PHE A 314 -14.48 20.89 7.35
N GLY A 315 -15.07 21.45 6.28
CA GLY A 315 -16.01 22.56 6.33
C GLY A 315 -15.36 23.94 6.44
N ALA A 316 -14.05 24.01 6.64
CA ALA A 316 -13.23 25.22 6.67
C ALA A 316 -11.77 24.86 6.35
N GLU A 317 -10.99 25.83 5.94
CA GLU A 317 -9.54 25.71 5.85
C GLU A 317 -8.92 25.85 7.24
N ASP A 318 -8.04 24.92 7.61
CA ASP A 318 -7.30 24.96 8.88
C ASP A 318 -5.87 24.43 8.62
N PRO A 319 -4.83 25.28 8.80
CA PRO A 319 -3.44 24.90 8.53
C PRO A 319 -2.89 23.82 9.48
N HIS A 320 -3.60 23.49 10.57
CA HIS A 320 -3.22 22.44 11.51
C HIS A 320 -3.80 21.07 11.12
N LEU A 321 -4.64 21.00 10.08
CA LEU A 321 -5.16 19.75 9.53
C LEU A 321 -4.32 19.31 8.33
N PRO A 322 -4.08 18.02 8.18
CA PRO A 322 -3.43 17.50 6.97
C PRO A 322 -4.37 17.62 5.77
N PRO A 323 -3.86 17.55 4.53
CA PRO A 323 -4.70 17.43 3.35
C PRO A 323 -5.71 16.30 3.50
N ALA A 324 -6.98 16.61 3.24
CA ALA A 324 -8.08 15.68 3.47
C ALA A 324 -8.04 14.50 2.50
N ASP A 325 -8.38 13.33 3.01
CA ASP A 325 -8.64 12.14 2.22
C ASP A 325 -10.12 11.77 2.23
N TYR A 326 -10.50 10.89 1.32
CA TYR A 326 -11.85 10.33 1.28
C TYR A 326 -11.84 8.85 0.91
N LYS A 327 -12.93 8.18 1.27
CA LYS A 327 -13.28 6.85 0.81
C LYS A 327 -14.75 6.85 0.40
N LEU A 328 -15.02 6.60 -0.87
CA LEU A 328 -16.37 6.57 -1.43
C LEU A 328 -16.69 5.17 -1.95
N VAL A 329 -17.92 4.78 -1.78
CA VAL A 329 -18.50 3.54 -2.31
C VAL A 329 -19.92 3.86 -2.78
N GLU A 330 -20.26 3.36 -3.97
CA GLU A 330 -21.61 3.40 -4.53
C GLU A 330 -22.01 2.01 -5.00
N HIS A 331 -23.17 1.55 -4.56
CA HIS A 331 -23.77 0.30 -4.98
C HIS A 331 -24.84 0.60 -6.05
N LEU A 332 -24.64 0.07 -7.24
CA LEU A 332 -25.52 0.28 -8.37
C LEU A 332 -26.69 -0.72 -8.35
N ALA A 333 -27.77 -0.40 -9.05
CA ALA A 333 -28.98 -1.22 -9.10
C ALA A 333 -28.76 -2.59 -9.76
N ASP A 334 -27.75 -2.72 -10.63
CA ASP A 334 -27.36 -3.97 -11.27
C ASP A 334 -26.47 -4.88 -10.39
N GLY A 335 -26.24 -4.48 -9.13
CA GLY A 335 -25.40 -5.19 -8.16
C GLY A 335 -23.90 -4.89 -8.27
N ARG A 336 -23.47 -4.04 -9.21
CA ARG A 336 -22.07 -3.58 -9.30
C ARG A 336 -21.76 -2.59 -8.19
N THR A 337 -20.50 -2.54 -7.84
CA THR A 337 -19.98 -1.55 -6.88
C THR A 337 -18.91 -0.71 -7.55
N VAL A 338 -19.05 0.61 -7.42
CA VAL A 338 -18.03 1.58 -7.80
C VAL A 338 -17.45 2.17 -6.53
N TYR A 339 -16.12 2.26 -6.44
CA TYR A 339 -15.48 2.76 -5.24
C TYR A 339 -14.19 3.52 -5.51
N SER A 340 -13.86 4.46 -4.63
CA SER A 340 -12.56 5.11 -4.63
C SER A 340 -11.51 4.20 -4.00
N PHE A 341 -10.35 4.11 -4.63
CA PHE A 341 -9.24 3.31 -4.16
C PHE A 341 -7.93 4.10 -4.23
N CYS A 342 -6.99 3.81 -3.33
CA CYS A 342 -5.68 4.46 -3.29
C CYS A 342 -5.74 5.99 -3.53
N MET A 343 -6.66 6.68 -2.79
CA MET A 343 -6.78 8.14 -2.87
C MET A 343 -5.49 8.77 -2.34
N CYS A 344 -4.89 9.67 -3.11
CA CYS A 344 -3.63 10.36 -2.85
C CYS A 344 -3.89 11.85 -2.65
N PRO A 345 -3.98 12.34 -1.38
CA PRO A 345 -4.09 13.76 -1.10
C PRO A 345 -2.84 14.51 -1.57
N GLY A 346 -3.00 15.71 -2.11
CA GLY A 346 -1.89 16.52 -2.61
C GLY A 346 -0.93 15.72 -3.48
N GLY A 347 -1.47 14.91 -4.39
CA GLY A 347 -0.71 13.92 -5.14
C GLY A 347 -0.67 14.15 -6.64
N TYR A 348 -0.11 13.18 -7.33
CA TYR A 348 0.11 13.18 -8.77
C TYR A 348 -0.36 11.87 -9.38
N VAL A 349 -0.78 11.92 -10.64
CA VAL A 349 -1.04 10.74 -11.45
C VAL A 349 0.22 10.46 -12.29
N GLY A 350 0.64 9.19 -12.38
CA GLY A 350 1.83 8.79 -13.11
C GLY A 350 1.60 7.57 -13.98
N ALA A 351 2.45 7.43 -15.01
CA ALA A 351 2.46 6.24 -15.85
C ALA A 351 3.05 5.04 -15.10
N ALA A 352 2.32 3.93 -15.10
CA ALA A 352 2.68 2.71 -14.38
C ALA A 352 2.74 1.48 -15.29
N ALA A 353 3.00 1.69 -16.58
CA ALA A 353 3.21 0.64 -17.55
C ALA A 353 4.37 -0.29 -17.17
N SER A 354 4.26 -1.56 -17.58
CA SER A 354 5.33 -2.56 -17.45
C SER A 354 5.43 -3.49 -18.67
N GLU A 355 4.58 -3.28 -19.67
CA GLU A 355 4.63 -3.98 -20.96
C GLU A 355 4.66 -2.92 -22.07
N ASP A 356 5.46 -3.13 -23.11
CA ASP A 356 5.54 -2.22 -24.23
C ASP A 356 4.18 -2.10 -24.94
N GLY A 357 3.79 -0.86 -25.28
CA GLY A 357 2.51 -0.59 -25.92
C GLY A 357 1.28 -0.77 -24.99
N GLY A 358 1.50 -0.90 -23.68
CA GLY A 358 0.44 -0.92 -22.68
C GLY A 358 0.48 0.34 -21.81
N LEU A 359 -0.63 1.07 -21.67
CA LEU A 359 -0.75 2.26 -20.85
C LEU A 359 -1.49 1.95 -19.55
N VAL A 360 -0.91 2.34 -18.43
CA VAL A 360 -1.49 2.16 -17.10
C VAL A 360 -1.31 3.43 -16.29
N THR A 361 -2.36 3.88 -15.62
CA THR A 361 -2.29 4.98 -14.66
C THR A 361 -2.15 4.47 -13.23
N ASN A 362 -1.47 5.25 -12.38
CA ASN A 362 -1.41 5.05 -10.94
C ASN A 362 -1.30 6.40 -10.24
N GLY A 363 -1.61 6.46 -8.95
CA GLY A 363 -1.46 7.67 -8.14
C GLY A 363 -0.33 7.55 -7.11
N MET A 364 0.33 8.67 -6.88
CA MET A 364 1.36 8.80 -5.85
C MET A 364 1.26 10.14 -5.14
N SER A 365 1.86 10.25 -3.97
CA SER A 365 2.18 11.53 -3.33
C SER A 365 3.51 11.45 -2.57
N TYR A 366 4.12 12.61 -2.38
CA TYR A 366 5.25 12.78 -1.49
C TYR A 366 4.79 12.80 -0.02
N HIS A 367 5.73 12.73 0.89
CA HIS A 367 5.40 12.72 2.32
C HIS A 367 4.62 13.96 2.76
N ASP A 368 4.96 15.13 2.24
CA ASP A 368 4.32 16.41 2.57
C ASP A 368 2.94 16.63 1.95
N ARG A 369 2.57 15.82 0.92
CA ARG A 369 1.29 15.92 0.21
C ARG A 369 0.97 17.34 -0.28
N SER A 370 1.98 18.05 -0.79
CA SER A 370 1.91 19.45 -1.19
C SER A 370 1.40 19.70 -2.61
N GLY A 371 1.05 18.65 -3.34
CA GLY A 371 0.52 18.75 -4.70
C GLY A 371 -0.84 19.47 -4.74
N ARG A 372 -1.12 20.14 -5.86
CA ARG A 372 -2.37 20.91 -6.05
C ARG A 372 -3.63 20.04 -6.06
N ASN A 373 -3.53 18.82 -6.56
CA ASN A 373 -4.66 17.94 -6.77
C ASN A 373 -4.71 16.82 -5.74
N ALA A 374 -5.92 16.49 -5.32
CA ALA A 374 -6.27 15.19 -4.77
C ALA A 374 -6.56 14.24 -5.94
N ASN A 375 -6.07 13.01 -5.90
CA ASN A 375 -6.46 12.01 -6.90
C ASN A 375 -6.81 10.68 -6.26
N ALA A 376 -7.67 9.91 -6.93
CA ALA A 376 -8.01 8.55 -6.52
C ALA A 376 -8.31 7.68 -7.74
N ALA A 377 -8.02 6.40 -7.66
CA ALA A 377 -8.63 5.44 -8.57
C ALA A 377 -10.14 5.40 -8.31
N LEU A 378 -10.94 5.46 -9.35
CA LEU A 378 -12.39 5.24 -9.33
C LEU A 378 -12.66 3.96 -10.11
N LEU A 379 -12.96 2.90 -9.38
CA LEU A 379 -12.92 1.53 -9.86
C LEU A 379 -14.28 0.87 -9.81
N VAL A 380 -14.55 0.08 -10.84
CA VAL A 380 -15.73 -0.80 -10.96
C VAL A 380 -15.29 -2.24 -10.64
N ASN A 381 -15.98 -2.90 -9.73
CA ASN A 381 -15.70 -4.30 -9.43
C ASN A 381 -16.14 -5.20 -10.58
N LEU A 382 -15.28 -6.17 -10.92
CA LEU A 382 -15.47 -7.11 -12.02
C LEU A 382 -15.26 -8.53 -11.49
N ASN A 383 -16.18 -9.42 -11.85
CA ASN A 383 -16.13 -10.81 -11.48
C ASN A 383 -15.64 -11.64 -12.68
N PRO A 384 -15.14 -12.87 -12.46
CA PRO A 384 -14.70 -13.72 -13.57
C PRO A 384 -15.75 -13.94 -14.68
N ARG A 385 -17.04 -13.93 -14.35
CA ARG A 385 -18.14 -14.00 -15.33
C ARG A 385 -18.27 -12.77 -16.24
N ASP A 386 -17.67 -11.64 -15.86
CA ASP A 386 -17.65 -10.41 -16.66
C ASP A 386 -16.48 -10.41 -17.66
N PHE A 387 -15.52 -11.33 -17.52
CA PHE A 387 -14.34 -11.36 -18.37
C PHE A 387 -14.70 -11.84 -19.78
N PRO A 388 -14.25 -11.14 -20.83
CA PRO A 388 -14.50 -11.57 -22.21
C PRO A 388 -13.65 -12.77 -22.64
N TYR A 389 -12.71 -13.19 -21.80
CA TYR A 389 -11.77 -14.29 -22.03
C TYR A 389 -11.95 -15.39 -20.99
N GLU A 390 -11.95 -16.62 -21.43
CA GLU A 390 -12.02 -17.79 -20.57
C GLU A 390 -10.67 -18.16 -19.94
N GLY A 391 -10.72 -19.05 -18.94
CA GLY A 391 -9.54 -19.59 -18.28
C GLY A 391 -8.95 -18.70 -17.18
N VAL A 392 -7.93 -19.22 -16.52
CA VAL A 392 -7.31 -18.63 -15.34
C VAL A 392 -6.72 -17.25 -15.63
N LEU A 393 -6.16 -17.05 -16.82
CA LEU A 393 -5.51 -15.83 -17.25
C LEU A 393 -6.44 -14.86 -18.02
N GLY A 394 -7.73 -15.15 -18.13
CA GLY A 394 -8.69 -14.31 -18.86
C GLY A 394 -8.73 -12.87 -18.36
N GLY A 395 -8.66 -12.66 -17.05
CA GLY A 395 -8.58 -11.32 -16.47
C GLY A 395 -7.28 -10.58 -16.81
N VAL A 396 -6.15 -11.28 -16.89
CA VAL A 396 -4.85 -10.72 -17.34
C VAL A 396 -4.94 -10.25 -18.79
N GLN A 397 -5.54 -11.08 -19.65
CA GLN A 397 -5.70 -10.75 -21.07
C GLN A 397 -6.60 -9.53 -21.26
N TRP A 398 -7.69 -9.43 -20.52
CA TRP A 398 -8.59 -8.28 -20.57
C TRP A 398 -7.93 -6.98 -20.11
N GLN A 399 -7.16 -7.03 -19.01
CA GLN A 399 -6.36 -5.87 -18.58
C GLN A 399 -5.42 -5.41 -19.71
N ARG A 400 -4.70 -6.34 -20.36
CA ARG A 400 -3.75 -6.04 -21.43
C ARG A 400 -4.42 -5.37 -22.63
N GLU A 401 -5.59 -5.86 -23.03
CA GLU A 401 -6.37 -5.28 -24.13
C GLU A 401 -6.74 -3.82 -23.86
N ILE A 402 -7.25 -3.52 -22.66
CA ILE A 402 -7.62 -2.15 -22.27
C ILE A 402 -6.37 -1.24 -22.18
N GLU A 403 -5.26 -1.76 -21.68
CA GLU A 403 -3.98 -1.04 -21.60
C GLU A 403 -3.45 -0.71 -23.01
N GLN A 404 -3.56 -1.65 -23.94
CA GLN A 404 -3.18 -1.46 -25.34
C GLN A 404 -4.11 -0.46 -26.04
N ALA A 405 -5.42 -0.52 -25.81
CA ALA A 405 -6.37 0.45 -26.35
C ALA A 405 -6.03 1.88 -25.88
N GLY A 406 -5.67 2.06 -24.61
CA GLY A 406 -5.21 3.35 -24.08
C GLY A 406 -3.96 3.88 -24.78
N TYR A 407 -2.97 3.01 -25.02
CA TYR A 407 -1.75 3.36 -25.74
C TYR A 407 -2.04 3.68 -27.21
N GLN A 408 -2.80 2.84 -27.90
CA GLN A 408 -3.15 3.01 -29.32
C GLN A 408 -3.91 4.30 -29.58
N TYR A 409 -4.78 4.71 -28.64
CA TYR A 409 -5.53 5.96 -28.79
C TYR A 409 -4.62 7.20 -28.96
N SER A 410 -3.53 7.27 -28.20
CA SER A 410 -2.60 8.39 -28.23
C SER A 410 -1.37 8.16 -29.12
N GLY A 411 -1.10 6.90 -29.50
CA GLY A 411 0.13 6.48 -30.17
C GLY A 411 1.39 6.66 -29.30
N SER A 412 1.20 6.79 -27.98
CA SER A 412 2.28 7.10 -27.03
C SER A 412 1.88 6.74 -25.59
N TYR A 413 2.72 7.06 -24.61
CA TYR A 413 2.39 6.94 -23.19
C TYR A 413 1.66 8.16 -22.61
N ARG A 414 1.20 9.11 -23.46
CA ARG A 414 0.29 10.17 -23.00
C ARG A 414 -1.10 9.56 -22.77
N ALA A 415 -1.66 9.78 -21.58
CA ALA A 415 -2.89 9.09 -21.21
C ALA A 415 -4.15 9.73 -21.82
N PRO A 416 -5.12 8.93 -22.30
CA PRO A 416 -6.46 9.41 -22.60
C PRO A 416 -7.10 10.01 -21.34
N ALA A 417 -7.64 11.22 -21.45
CA ALA A 417 -8.29 11.90 -20.34
C ALA A 417 -9.54 12.66 -20.78
N GLN A 418 -10.52 12.75 -19.88
CA GLN A 418 -11.80 13.40 -20.14
C GLN A 418 -12.24 14.17 -18.90
N LYS A 419 -12.82 15.38 -19.09
CA LYS A 419 -13.47 16.11 -18.00
C LYS A 419 -14.74 15.38 -17.58
N VAL A 420 -15.05 15.42 -16.29
CA VAL A 420 -16.26 14.79 -15.74
C VAL A 420 -17.52 15.32 -16.43
N GLY A 421 -17.63 16.63 -16.65
CA GLY A 421 -18.77 17.21 -17.35
C GLY A 421 -18.95 16.67 -18.75
N ASP A 422 -17.87 16.57 -19.53
CA ASP A 422 -17.88 16.03 -20.89
C ASP A 422 -18.22 14.53 -20.89
N PHE A 423 -17.65 13.76 -19.93
CA PHE A 423 -17.93 12.34 -19.76
C PHE A 423 -19.42 12.06 -19.48
N LEU A 424 -20.01 12.81 -18.54
CA LEU A 424 -21.43 12.66 -18.20
C LEU A 424 -22.36 13.01 -19.37
N ASN A 425 -21.99 14.00 -20.19
CA ASN A 425 -22.72 14.43 -21.39
C ASN A 425 -22.40 13.56 -22.63
N GLY A 426 -21.44 12.65 -22.57
CA GLY A 426 -21.07 11.78 -23.67
C GLY A 426 -20.39 12.51 -24.83
N VAL A 427 -19.61 13.55 -24.54
CA VAL A 427 -18.86 14.34 -25.53
C VAL A 427 -17.34 14.24 -25.28
N LYS A 428 -16.55 14.32 -26.34
CA LYS A 428 -15.09 14.30 -26.25
C LYS A 428 -14.59 15.59 -25.58
N THR A 429 -13.61 15.47 -24.67
CA THR A 429 -12.87 16.63 -24.18
C THR A 429 -11.86 17.12 -25.22
N SER A 430 -11.93 18.40 -25.55
CA SER A 430 -10.94 19.08 -26.40
C SER A 430 -9.95 19.90 -25.57
N GLU A 431 -10.42 20.53 -24.50
CA GLU A 431 -9.63 21.40 -23.62
C GLU A 431 -9.95 21.12 -22.14
N PHE A 432 -8.93 21.20 -21.28
CA PHE A 432 -9.10 21.07 -19.85
C PHE A 432 -9.39 22.42 -19.21
N GLY A 433 -10.24 22.43 -18.18
CA GLY A 433 -10.67 23.62 -17.47
C GLY A 433 -9.73 23.99 -16.29
N CYS A 434 -10.33 24.39 -15.16
CA CYS A 434 -9.58 24.84 -13.99
C CYS A 434 -8.78 23.72 -13.29
N VAL A 435 -9.10 22.44 -13.52
CA VAL A 435 -8.33 21.30 -13.00
C VAL A 435 -7.29 20.88 -14.03
N CYS A 436 -6.04 21.23 -13.76
CA CYS A 436 -4.92 20.81 -14.62
C CYS A 436 -4.56 19.35 -14.32
N PRO A 437 -4.59 18.43 -15.30
CA PRO A 437 -4.13 17.06 -15.13
C PRO A 437 -2.68 16.99 -14.67
N THR A 438 -2.39 16.07 -13.75
CA THR A 438 -1.04 15.90 -13.22
C THR A 438 -0.28 14.71 -13.82
N TYR A 439 -0.93 13.93 -14.66
CA TYR A 439 -0.34 12.73 -15.27
C TYR A 439 0.92 13.04 -16.05
N ARG A 440 1.97 12.26 -15.79
CA ARG A 440 3.23 12.28 -16.55
C ARG A 440 3.33 10.98 -17.37
N PRO A 441 3.59 11.05 -18.66
CA PRO A 441 4.11 12.11 -19.58
C PRO A 441 3.09 13.13 -20.14
N GLY A 442 1.91 13.28 -19.60
CA GLY A 442 0.89 14.20 -20.06
C GLY A 442 -0.34 13.48 -20.63
N VAL A 443 -1.40 14.24 -20.91
CA VAL A 443 -2.69 13.69 -21.33
C VAL A 443 -3.07 14.09 -22.76
N VAL A 444 -4.03 13.33 -23.34
CA VAL A 444 -4.71 13.63 -24.60
C VAL A 444 -6.21 13.63 -24.34
N GLY A 445 -6.90 14.70 -24.76
CA GLY A 445 -8.37 14.78 -24.65
C GLY A 445 -9.06 13.65 -25.42
N CYS A 446 -9.99 12.98 -24.75
CA CYS A 446 -10.61 11.74 -25.21
C CYS A 446 -12.12 11.74 -24.97
N ASP A 447 -12.83 10.84 -25.64
CA ASP A 447 -14.05 10.22 -25.18
C ASP A 447 -13.68 8.82 -24.64
N LEU A 448 -13.76 8.64 -23.33
CA LEU A 448 -13.27 7.41 -22.67
C LEU A 448 -14.03 6.15 -23.10
N ARG A 449 -15.19 6.26 -23.75
CA ARG A 449 -15.89 5.13 -24.38
C ARG A 449 -15.11 4.48 -25.53
N GLN A 450 -14.09 5.18 -26.06
CA GLN A 450 -13.19 4.64 -27.10
C GLN A 450 -12.04 3.79 -26.52
N VAL A 451 -11.83 3.83 -25.21
CA VAL A 451 -10.74 3.14 -24.52
C VAL A 451 -11.24 2.13 -23.51
N LEU A 452 -12.33 2.45 -22.83
CA LEU A 452 -12.90 1.62 -21.78
C LEU A 452 -14.17 0.90 -22.23
N PRO A 453 -14.37 -0.37 -21.82
CA PRO A 453 -15.58 -1.10 -22.16
C PRO A 453 -16.83 -0.51 -21.48
N PRO A 454 -18.04 -0.69 -22.10
CA PRO A 454 -19.30 -0.14 -21.59
C PRO A 454 -19.59 -0.49 -20.13
N VAL A 455 -19.25 -1.69 -19.69
CA VAL A 455 -19.43 -2.14 -18.30
C VAL A 455 -18.74 -1.23 -17.29
N ILE A 456 -17.64 -0.58 -17.67
CA ILE A 456 -16.91 0.37 -16.83
C ILE A 456 -17.51 1.77 -17.01
N THR A 457 -17.68 2.25 -18.23
CA THR A 457 -18.14 3.61 -18.49
C THR A 457 -19.55 3.87 -17.99
N ASP A 458 -20.46 2.91 -18.16
CA ASP A 458 -21.86 3.04 -17.72
C ASP A 458 -21.97 3.03 -16.18
N ALA A 459 -21.15 2.19 -15.51
CA ALA A 459 -21.07 2.17 -14.05
C ALA A 459 -20.51 3.49 -13.49
N LEU A 460 -19.45 4.03 -14.09
CA LEU A 460 -18.86 5.32 -13.69
C LEU A 460 -19.83 6.47 -13.90
N LYS A 461 -20.57 6.48 -15.02
CA LYS A 461 -21.57 7.52 -15.34
C LYS A 461 -22.69 7.59 -14.29
N GLN A 462 -23.09 6.46 -13.75
CA GLN A 462 -24.08 6.39 -12.66
C GLN A 462 -23.49 6.79 -11.30
N ALA A 463 -22.27 6.34 -11.01
CA ALA A 463 -21.66 6.52 -9.70
C ALA A 463 -21.17 7.95 -9.44
N ILE A 464 -20.60 8.65 -10.41
CA ILE A 464 -20.00 9.97 -10.21
C ILE A 464 -21.00 10.99 -9.64
N PRO A 465 -22.21 11.17 -10.19
CA PRO A 465 -23.21 12.08 -9.62
C PRO A 465 -23.68 11.65 -8.22
N ALA A 466 -23.76 10.33 -7.96
CA ALA A 466 -24.12 9.81 -6.65
C ALA A 466 -23.03 10.12 -5.60
N MET A 467 -21.77 10.06 -6.00
CA MET A 467 -20.63 10.42 -5.15
C MET A 467 -20.54 11.94 -4.93
N GLY A 468 -20.96 12.76 -5.92
CA GLY A 468 -21.10 14.21 -5.80
C GLY A 468 -22.07 14.63 -4.70
N ARG A 469 -23.11 13.84 -4.45
CA ARG A 469 -24.02 14.06 -3.30
C ARG A 469 -23.37 13.74 -1.93
N LYS A 470 -22.33 12.91 -1.91
CA LYS A 470 -21.59 12.54 -0.68
C LYS A 470 -20.43 13.49 -0.38
N ILE A 471 -19.74 13.94 -1.42
CA ILE A 471 -18.64 14.92 -1.33
C ILE A 471 -18.96 16.06 -2.29
N LYS A 472 -19.26 17.23 -1.76
CA LYS A 472 -19.57 18.42 -2.57
C LYS A 472 -18.40 18.76 -3.48
N GLY A 473 -18.65 18.86 -4.79
CA GLY A 473 -17.64 19.14 -5.81
C GLY A 473 -16.90 17.91 -6.34
N TYR A 474 -17.28 16.69 -5.94
CA TYR A 474 -16.71 15.47 -6.51
C TYR A 474 -17.06 15.28 -7.99
N ASP A 475 -18.28 15.69 -8.38
CA ASP A 475 -18.80 15.68 -9.75
C ASP A 475 -18.58 17.02 -10.47
N HIS A 476 -17.60 17.83 -10.02
CA HIS A 476 -17.28 19.10 -10.66
C HIS A 476 -17.00 18.90 -12.16
N PRO A 477 -17.60 19.70 -13.05
CA PRO A 477 -17.48 19.49 -14.49
C PRO A 477 -16.04 19.45 -15.02
N ASP A 478 -15.13 20.20 -14.40
CA ASP A 478 -13.71 20.25 -14.77
C ASP A 478 -12.85 19.22 -14.06
N ALA A 479 -13.39 18.40 -13.14
CA ALA A 479 -12.65 17.27 -12.59
C ALA A 479 -12.19 16.35 -13.71
N VAL A 480 -11.01 15.77 -13.61
CA VAL A 480 -10.36 15.05 -14.71
C VAL A 480 -10.36 13.55 -14.45
N LEU A 481 -10.84 12.79 -15.44
CA LEU A 481 -10.74 11.33 -15.50
C LEU A 481 -9.57 10.96 -16.41
N THR A 482 -8.57 10.26 -15.90
CA THR A 482 -7.41 9.77 -16.65
C THR A 482 -7.44 8.25 -16.70
N ALA A 483 -7.31 7.64 -17.87
CA ALA A 483 -7.50 6.20 -18.10
C ALA A 483 -6.30 5.57 -18.87
N PRO A 484 -6.19 4.23 -18.76
CA PRO A 484 -6.92 3.31 -17.90
C PRO A 484 -6.21 3.02 -16.56
N GLU A 485 -6.96 2.77 -15.50
CA GLU A 485 -6.46 2.22 -14.23
C GLU A 485 -6.88 0.74 -14.14
N THR A 486 -5.98 -0.17 -14.45
CA THR A 486 -6.28 -1.60 -14.63
C THR A 486 -5.67 -2.50 -13.57
N ARG A 487 -4.67 -2.00 -12.83
CA ARG A 487 -3.83 -2.83 -11.95
C ARG A 487 -4.04 -2.53 -10.46
N SER A 488 -5.30 -2.51 -10.04
CA SER A 488 -5.67 -2.28 -8.63
C SER A 488 -5.43 -3.51 -7.74
N SER A 489 -5.45 -4.71 -8.30
CA SER A 489 -5.21 -6.00 -7.61
C SER A 489 -4.91 -7.11 -8.61
N SER A 490 -4.41 -8.26 -8.12
CA SER A 490 -4.17 -9.43 -8.96
C SER A 490 -5.48 -9.98 -9.54
N PRO A 491 -5.56 -10.26 -10.85
CA PRO A 491 -6.70 -10.93 -11.47
C PRO A 491 -6.69 -12.45 -11.29
N VAL A 492 -5.65 -13.00 -10.66
CA VAL A 492 -5.47 -14.42 -10.40
C VAL A 492 -5.19 -14.67 -8.93
N ARG A 493 -5.52 -15.88 -8.46
CA ARG A 493 -5.08 -16.41 -7.18
C ARG A 493 -4.28 -17.68 -7.40
N ILE A 494 -3.08 -17.73 -6.82
CA ILE A 494 -2.24 -18.92 -6.78
C ILE A 494 -2.63 -19.69 -5.52
N LEU A 495 -3.15 -20.92 -5.67
CA LEU A 495 -3.73 -21.67 -4.55
C LEU A 495 -2.65 -22.12 -3.56
N ARG A 496 -3.00 -22.05 -2.27
CA ARG A 496 -2.16 -22.50 -1.16
C ARG A 496 -3.02 -23.01 0.00
N ASP A 497 -2.47 -23.89 0.79
CA ASP A 497 -3.09 -24.46 1.99
C ASP A 497 -3.04 -23.54 3.23
N ALA A 498 -3.45 -24.04 4.38
CA ALA A 498 -3.37 -23.34 5.66
C ALA A 498 -1.92 -23.06 6.09
N GLY A 499 -0.97 -23.94 5.74
CA GLY A 499 0.48 -23.77 5.96
C GLY A 499 1.17 -22.88 4.93
N LYS A 500 0.39 -22.18 4.10
CA LYS A 500 0.85 -21.25 3.05
C LYS A 500 1.62 -21.92 1.91
N GLN A 501 1.63 -23.23 1.81
CA GLN A 501 2.22 -23.95 0.68
C GLN A 501 1.21 -24.17 -0.43
N SER A 502 1.69 -24.16 -1.67
CA SER A 502 0.93 -24.70 -2.81
C SER A 502 0.88 -26.24 -2.74
N SER A 503 0.30 -26.90 -3.74
CA SER A 503 0.39 -28.35 -3.88
C SER A 503 1.83 -28.86 -4.08
N ILE A 504 2.76 -27.98 -4.43
CA ILE A 504 4.20 -28.28 -4.56
C ILE A 504 4.88 -27.97 -3.24
N ARG A 505 5.48 -28.97 -2.61
CA ARG A 505 6.23 -28.81 -1.34
C ARG A 505 7.35 -27.80 -1.48
N GLY A 506 7.45 -26.92 -0.48
CA GLY A 506 8.46 -25.87 -0.46
C GLY A 506 8.13 -24.65 -1.29
N LEU A 507 6.97 -24.58 -1.96
CA LEU A 507 6.51 -23.41 -2.71
C LEU A 507 5.44 -22.65 -1.93
N TYR A 508 5.72 -21.38 -1.60
CA TYR A 508 4.87 -20.51 -0.77
C TYR A 508 4.38 -19.30 -1.59
N PRO A 509 3.21 -19.38 -2.25
CA PRO A 509 2.59 -18.22 -2.90
C PRO A 509 2.26 -17.13 -1.88
N CYS A 510 2.70 -15.89 -2.13
CA CYS A 510 2.70 -14.85 -1.12
C CYS A 510 2.28 -13.49 -1.68
N GLY A 511 1.61 -12.72 -0.85
CA GLY A 511 1.32 -11.32 -1.06
C GLY A 511 0.23 -11.05 -2.10
N GLU A 512 0.34 -9.88 -2.72
CA GLU A 512 -0.68 -9.38 -3.66
C GLU A 512 -0.69 -10.16 -4.98
N GLY A 513 0.48 -10.54 -5.49
CA GLY A 513 0.58 -11.36 -6.71
C GLY A 513 -0.09 -12.71 -6.58
N ALA A 514 0.01 -13.34 -5.42
CA ALA A 514 -0.67 -14.59 -5.13
C ALA A 514 -2.17 -14.41 -4.81
N GLY A 515 -2.68 -13.18 -4.74
CA GLY A 515 -4.10 -12.87 -4.52
C GLY A 515 -4.56 -12.87 -3.06
N TYR A 516 -3.64 -12.77 -2.08
CA TYR A 516 -3.95 -12.83 -0.63
C TYR A 516 -3.75 -11.51 0.12
N ALA A 517 -3.24 -10.48 -0.54
CA ALA A 517 -3.05 -9.16 0.03
C ALA A 517 -3.47 -8.07 -0.96
N GLY A 518 -3.69 -6.86 -0.46
CA GLY A 518 -3.98 -5.67 -1.27
C GLY A 518 -3.42 -4.44 -0.58
N GLY A 519 -2.14 -4.15 -0.78
CA GLY A 519 -1.42 -3.01 -0.23
C GLY A 519 -0.20 -3.38 0.62
N ILE A 520 0.61 -2.37 0.96
CA ILE A 520 1.95 -2.52 1.56
C ILE A 520 1.92 -3.36 2.84
N THR A 521 1.10 -2.96 3.82
CA THR A 521 1.09 -3.60 5.15
C THR A 521 0.54 -5.01 5.12
N SER A 522 -0.54 -5.27 4.36
CA SER A 522 -1.11 -6.62 4.26
C SER A 522 -0.18 -7.57 3.52
N ALA A 523 0.53 -7.09 2.49
CA ALA A 523 1.53 -7.88 1.78
C ALA A 523 2.74 -8.18 2.69
N ALA A 524 3.22 -7.20 3.45
CA ALA A 524 4.30 -7.38 4.43
C ALA A 524 3.94 -8.46 5.47
N VAL A 525 2.72 -8.37 6.05
CA VAL A 525 2.22 -9.36 7.03
C VAL A 525 2.13 -10.76 6.41
N ASP A 526 1.65 -10.87 5.17
CA ASP A 526 1.57 -12.18 4.49
C ASP A 526 2.97 -12.78 4.25
N GLY A 527 3.95 -11.93 3.88
CA GLY A 527 5.35 -12.31 3.79
C GLY A 527 5.93 -12.82 5.11
N MET A 528 5.63 -12.12 6.22
CA MET A 528 6.03 -12.56 7.56
C MET A 528 5.46 -13.94 7.90
N VAL A 529 4.17 -14.17 7.61
CA VAL A 529 3.53 -15.46 7.88
C VAL A 529 4.14 -16.58 7.05
N CYS A 530 4.43 -16.38 5.77
CA CYS A 530 5.14 -17.38 4.96
C CYS A 530 6.55 -17.68 5.51
N ALA A 531 7.27 -16.67 5.99
CA ALA A 531 8.57 -16.86 6.63
C ALA A 531 8.46 -17.63 7.96
N GLU A 532 7.42 -17.38 8.74
CA GLU A 532 7.14 -18.11 9.99
C GLU A 532 6.90 -19.61 9.73
N GLU A 533 6.16 -19.95 8.68
CA GLU A 533 5.92 -21.35 8.30
C GLU A 533 7.23 -22.05 7.91
N ILE A 534 8.12 -21.37 7.17
CA ILE A 534 9.46 -21.90 6.85
C ILE A 534 10.27 -22.10 8.13
N ILE A 535 10.31 -21.11 9.03
CA ILE A 535 11.01 -21.20 10.31
C ILE A 535 10.47 -22.35 11.17
N ALA A 536 9.14 -22.52 11.20
CA ALA A 536 8.50 -23.62 11.93
C ALA A 536 8.88 -25.01 11.36
N ALA A 537 8.95 -25.11 10.03
CA ALA A 537 9.38 -26.34 9.36
C ALA A 537 10.86 -26.68 9.62
N LEU A 538 11.73 -25.67 9.74
CA LEU A 538 13.16 -25.86 10.04
C LEU A 538 13.44 -26.22 11.51
N ARG A 539 12.47 -26.08 12.40
CA ARG A 539 12.58 -26.44 13.83
C ARG A 539 12.17 -27.89 14.11
N LYS A 540 11.48 -28.53 13.19
CA LYS A 540 11.11 -29.95 13.25
C LYS A 540 12.26 -30.85 12.78
#